data_3f01051e97d311f3bd0cca8deb3a1374
#
_entry.id   3f01051e97d311f3bd0cca8deb3a1374
#
_cell.length_a   1.000
_cell.length_b   1.000
_cell.length_c   1.000
_cell.angle_alpha   90.00
_cell.angle_beta   90.00
_cell.angle_gamma   90.00
#
_symmetry.space_group_name_H-M   'P 1'
#
loop_
_entity.id
_entity.type
_entity.pdbx_description
1 polymer ?
#
loop_
_entity_poly.entity_id
_entity_poly.type
_entity_poly.pdbx_seq_one_letter_code
_entity_poly.pdbx_strand_id
1 'polypeptide(L)'
;NAKDENGEWGKTGETILRNNAWLDITWEKTTNPSGLPLYNHNIKVENSVLFYNYRNTGTLGYYGEVYGDVTLSGDCTIKNGQTLFIPTGCSLTVNGTLDNQGTIYSKGALTANQITGNTVTKDKVDLNGTSYKTWAEATAALAGSEEPINIITLLDDETATSTPPKPCIITGDGKTLTYAGDLELQAALTFKSIKL
;
A
#
# COMPACT_ATOMS: atom_id res chain seq x y z
N ASN A 1 24.43 19.09 -4.21
CA ASN A 1 24.60 18.57 -5.57
C ASN A 1 25.84 19.23 -6.19
N ALA A 2 26.90 18.46 -6.44
CA ALA A 2 28.07 18.91 -7.16
C ALA A 2 27.97 18.47 -8.62
N LYS A 3 28.52 19.27 -9.51
CA LYS A 3 28.76 18.83 -10.88
C LYS A 3 29.98 17.91 -10.89
N ASP A 4 29.94 16.87 -11.71
CA ASP A 4 31.13 16.06 -11.98
C ASP A 4 32.18 16.83 -12.78
N GLU A 5 33.32 16.21 -13.02
CA GLU A 5 34.43 16.79 -13.83
C GLU A 5 34.05 17.15 -15.27
N ASN A 6 32.91 16.63 -15.77
CA ASN A 6 32.36 16.91 -17.10
C ASN A 6 31.26 18.00 -17.05
N GLY A 7 30.98 18.56 -15.86
CA GLY A 7 29.96 19.58 -15.66
C GLY A 7 28.53 19.04 -15.58
N GLU A 8 28.37 17.72 -15.49
CA GLU A 8 27.08 17.03 -15.35
C GLU A 8 26.60 17.00 -13.88
N TRP A 9 25.32 17.29 -13.67
CA TRP A 9 24.72 17.23 -12.34
C TRP A 9 24.37 15.80 -11.94
N GLY A 10 24.80 15.38 -10.74
CA GLY A 10 24.20 14.24 -10.05
C GLY A 10 24.79 12.86 -10.32
N LYS A 11 26.02 12.78 -10.88
CA LYS A 11 26.71 11.50 -11.11
C LYS A 11 27.73 11.10 -10.04
N THR A 12 27.99 11.93 -9.04
CA THR A 12 29.01 11.67 -8.03
C THR A 12 28.41 11.22 -6.71
N GLY A 13 28.32 9.92 -6.53
CA GLY A 13 28.04 9.28 -5.26
C GLY A 13 26.65 8.65 -5.15
N GLU A 14 26.59 7.48 -4.56
CA GLU A 14 25.38 6.80 -4.16
C GLU A 14 24.98 7.31 -2.76
N THR A 15 23.73 7.75 -2.59
CA THR A 15 23.17 8.03 -1.27
C THR A 15 22.42 6.81 -0.81
N ILE A 16 22.77 6.27 0.36
CA ILE A 16 22.07 5.13 0.95
C ILE A 16 21.25 5.61 2.15
N LEU A 17 19.94 5.42 2.07
CA LEU A 17 19.01 5.60 3.18
C LEU A 17 18.77 4.26 3.83
N ARG A 18 19.10 4.10 5.12
CA ARG A 18 19.02 2.83 5.84
C ARG A 18 18.78 3.00 7.34
N ASN A 19 18.62 1.88 8.05
CA ASN A 19 18.55 1.83 9.52
C ASN A 19 17.30 2.52 10.07
N ASN A 20 16.14 2.20 9.53
CA ASN A 20 14.85 2.75 9.97
C ASN A 20 14.76 4.28 9.83
N ALA A 21 15.45 4.84 8.86
CA ALA A 21 15.37 6.26 8.60
C ALA A 21 14.01 6.63 7.98
N TRP A 22 13.57 7.82 8.32
CA TRP A 22 12.41 8.46 7.71
C TRP A 22 12.90 9.73 7.02
N LEU A 23 12.88 9.72 5.70
CA LEU A 23 13.32 10.86 4.89
C LEU A 23 12.14 11.42 4.09
N ASP A 24 11.84 12.68 4.33
CA ASP A 24 10.87 13.45 3.57
C ASP A 24 11.62 14.49 2.73
N ILE A 25 11.73 14.26 1.42
CA ILE A 25 12.33 15.18 0.46
C ILE A 25 11.26 15.87 -0.41
N THR A 26 10.04 15.89 0.08
CA THR A 26 8.96 16.64 -0.56
C THR A 26 9.19 18.13 -0.41
N TRP A 27 8.96 18.89 -1.45
CA TRP A 27 9.06 20.35 -1.43
C TRP A 27 7.81 21.02 -1.99
N GLU A 28 7.57 22.23 -1.55
CA GLU A 28 6.48 23.03 -2.07
C GLU A 28 6.80 23.49 -3.50
N LYS A 29 5.75 23.58 -4.32
CA LYS A 29 5.79 23.89 -5.76
C LYS A 29 6.54 25.20 -6.09
N THR A 30 6.65 26.10 -5.14
CA THR A 30 7.18 27.47 -5.33
C THR A 30 8.70 27.55 -5.36
N THR A 31 9.41 26.51 -4.98
CA THR A 31 10.86 26.56 -4.72
C THR A 31 11.73 25.85 -5.75
N ASN A 32 11.14 25.21 -6.77
CA ASN A 32 11.91 24.62 -7.86
C ASN A 32 11.68 25.34 -9.20
N PRO A 33 12.43 26.41 -9.50
CA PRO A 33 12.27 27.18 -10.73
C PRO A 33 12.66 26.39 -12.00
N SER A 34 13.43 25.31 -11.87
CA SER A 34 13.90 24.52 -13.02
C SER A 34 12.95 23.39 -13.43
N GLY A 35 11.92 23.08 -12.62
CA GLY A 35 10.98 22.00 -12.93
C GLY A 35 11.61 20.60 -13.01
N LEU A 36 12.87 20.45 -12.62
CA LEU A 36 13.57 19.17 -12.66
C LEU A 36 13.10 18.28 -11.51
N PRO A 37 12.67 17.06 -11.82
CA PRO A 37 12.31 16.11 -10.78
C PRO A 37 13.53 15.70 -9.98
N LEU A 38 13.39 15.64 -8.65
CA LEU A 38 14.44 15.15 -7.74
C LEU A 38 14.73 13.65 -7.86
N TYR A 39 13.98 12.93 -8.65
CA TYR A 39 14.10 11.46 -8.71
C TYR A 39 15.33 10.95 -9.47
N ASN A 40 16.17 11.83 -10.00
CA ASN A 40 17.45 11.43 -10.58
C ASN A 40 18.57 11.31 -9.52
N HIS A 41 18.23 11.36 -8.25
CA HIS A 41 19.18 11.01 -7.21
C HIS A 41 19.27 9.48 -7.12
N ASN A 42 20.47 8.93 -7.25
CA ASN A 42 20.75 7.53 -6.95
C ASN A 42 20.62 7.32 -5.43
N ILE A 43 19.37 7.34 -4.93
CA ILE A 43 19.09 7.01 -3.53
C ILE A 43 18.73 5.52 -3.51
N LYS A 44 19.60 4.74 -2.89
CA LYS A 44 19.29 3.36 -2.53
C LYS A 44 18.61 3.39 -1.17
N VAL A 45 17.44 2.77 -1.04
CA VAL A 45 16.66 2.74 0.17
C VAL A 45 16.62 1.32 0.73
N GLU A 46 17.03 1.14 1.97
CA GLU A 46 17.09 -0.15 2.66
C GLU A 46 16.48 0.01 4.06
N ASN A 47 15.46 -0.78 4.39
CA ASN A 47 14.78 -0.75 5.69
C ASN A 47 14.50 0.67 6.18
N SER A 48 13.84 1.47 5.35
CA SER A 48 13.61 2.90 5.59
C SER A 48 12.36 3.38 4.85
N VAL A 49 11.91 4.58 5.17
CA VAL A 49 10.78 5.25 4.51
C VAL A 49 11.30 6.47 3.76
N LEU A 50 10.93 6.59 2.50
CA LEU A 50 11.26 7.73 1.66
C LEU A 50 9.98 8.40 1.12
N PHE A 51 9.81 9.69 1.41
CA PHE A 51 8.80 10.54 0.77
C PHE A 51 9.44 11.41 -0.30
N TYR A 52 8.78 11.49 -1.45
CA TYR A 52 9.21 12.29 -2.59
C TYR A 52 8.01 12.90 -3.33
N ASN A 53 8.28 13.92 -4.14
CA ASN A 53 7.26 14.50 -4.99
C ASN A 53 7.04 13.62 -6.21
N TYR A 54 5.81 13.22 -6.42
CA TYR A 54 5.39 12.48 -7.60
C TYR A 54 4.47 13.36 -8.46
N ARG A 55 4.76 13.44 -9.75
CA ARG A 55 3.90 14.14 -10.70
C ARG A 55 3.30 13.13 -11.66
N ASN A 56 2.00 12.94 -11.56
CA ASN A 56 1.22 12.17 -12.52
C ASN A 56 0.22 13.11 -13.20
N THR A 57 0.19 13.11 -14.54
CA THR A 57 -0.80 13.87 -15.34
C THR A 57 -1.01 15.34 -14.92
N GLY A 58 0.08 16.01 -14.53
CA GLY A 58 0.03 17.44 -14.18
C GLY A 58 -0.28 17.76 -12.72
N THR A 59 -0.69 16.80 -11.91
CA THR A 59 -0.91 16.98 -10.48
C THR A 59 0.33 16.61 -9.70
N LEU A 60 0.76 17.50 -8.79
CA LEU A 60 1.84 17.23 -7.85
C LEU A 60 1.26 16.44 -6.66
N GLY A 61 1.76 15.24 -6.43
CA GLY A 61 1.47 14.43 -5.26
C GLY A 61 2.69 14.30 -4.36
N TYR A 62 2.46 14.03 -3.10
CA TYR A 62 3.48 13.70 -2.12
C TYR A 62 3.34 12.21 -1.79
N TYR A 63 4.27 11.43 -2.30
CA TYR A 63 4.22 9.97 -2.21
C TYR A 63 5.36 9.45 -1.36
N GLY A 64 5.04 8.59 -0.42
CA GLY A 64 5.98 7.90 0.44
C GLY A 64 5.89 6.39 0.25
N GLU A 65 7.01 5.71 0.38
CA GLU A 65 7.08 4.26 0.27
C GLU A 65 7.96 3.67 1.37
N VAL A 66 7.52 2.52 1.88
CA VAL A 66 8.27 1.72 2.85
C VAL A 66 9.11 0.69 2.10
N TYR A 67 10.39 0.65 2.36
CA TYR A 67 11.35 -0.29 1.77
C TYR A 67 11.85 -1.26 2.84
N GLY A 68 11.49 -2.53 2.70
CA GLY A 68 11.85 -3.58 3.65
C GLY A 68 11.13 -3.48 5.00
N ASP A 69 11.78 -3.92 6.07
CA ASP A 69 11.24 -3.90 7.42
C ASP A 69 11.72 -2.65 8.16
N VAL A 70 10.79 -1.79 8.54
CA VAL A 70 11.07 -0.50 9.18
C VAL A 70 10.47 -0.46 10.57
N THR A 71 11.27 -0.07 11.56
CA THR A 71 10.82 0.15 12.94
C THR A 71 11.17 1.57 13.40
N LEU A 72 10.15 2.37 13.64
CA LEU A 72 10.31 3.73 14.19
C LEU A 72 10.15 3.70 15.71
N SER A 73 11.07 4.35 16.45
CA SER A 73 11.10 4.33 17.91
C SER A 73 10.15 5.34 18.58
N GLY A 74 9.55 6.23 17.83
CA GLY A 74 8.68 7.30 18.34
C GLY A 74 7.46 7.53 17.47
N ASP A 75 6.76 8.62 17.76
CA ASP A 75 5.60 9.04 17.01
C ASP A 75 5.97 9.48 15.58
N CYS A 76 5.05 9.26 14.64
CA CYS A 76 5.20 9.79 13.29
C CYS A 76 3.86 10.28 12.73
N THR A 77 3.93 11.18 11.77
CA THR A 77 2.74 11.79 11.15
C THR A 77 2.82 11.67 9.64
N ILE A 78 1.76 11.15 9.04
CA ILE A 78 1.50 11.28 7.61
C ILE A 78 0.71 12.58 7.43
N LYS A 79 1.34 13.58 6.82
CA LYS A 79 0.74 14.92 6.68
C LYS A 79 -0.41 14.91 5.68
N ASN A 80 -1.31 15.87 5.83
CA ASN A 80 -2.38 16.08 4.85
C ASN A 80 -1.79 16.27 3.44
N GLY A 81 -2.37 15.57 2.46
CA GLY A 81 -1.89 15.52 1.08
C GLY A 81 -0.75 14.54 0.81
N GLN A 82 -0.17 13.91 1.83
CA GLN A 82 0.79 12.82 1.65
C GLN A 82 0.06 11.49 1.49
N THR A 83 0.64 10.60 0.70
CA THR A 83 0.23 9.20 0.60
C THR A 83 1.41 8.31 0.96
N LEU A 84 1.26 7.44 1.97
CA LEU A 84 2.24 6.41 2.30
C LEU A 84 1.77 5.07 1.73
N PHE A 85 2.64 4.41 0.99
CA PHE A 85 2.44 3.05 0.50
C PHE A 85 3.34 2.07 1.25
N ILE A 86 2.76 0.94 1.69
CA ILE A 86 3.50 -0.18 2.29
C ILE A 86 3.33 -1.37 1.34
N PRO A 87 4.37 -1.73 0.55
CA PRO A 87 4.30 -2.83 -0.40
C PRO A 87 4.15 -4.20 0.28
N THR A 88 3.69 -5.18 -0.48
CA THR A 88 3.73 -6.60 -0.06
C THR A 88 5.17 -7.02 0.26
N GLY A 89 5.35 -7.72 1.37
CA GLY A 89 6.67 -8.16 1.84
C GLY A 89 7.46 -7.08 2.58
N CYS A 90 6.92 -5.86 2.73
CA CYS A 90 7.47 -4.81 3.58
C CYS A 90 6.68 -4.67 4.87
N SER A 91 7.30 -4.12 5.90
CA SER A 91 6.62 -3.83 7.17
C SER A 91 6.98 -2.46 7.73
N LEU A 92 6.01 -1.81 8.37
CA LEU A 92 6.21 -0.60 9.16
C LEU A 92 5.71 -0.83 10.59
N THR A 93 6.61 -0.76 11.54
CA THR A 93 6.30 -0.79 12.98
C THR A 93 6.58 0.58 13.58
N VAL A 94 5.59 1.17 14.24
CA VAL A 94 5.71 2.45 14.94
C VAL A 94 5.54 2.20 16.44
N ASN A 95 6.64 2.31 17.21
CA ASN A 95 6.63 2.14 18.66
C ASN A 95 6.07 3.38 19.40
N GLY A 96 5.20 4.10 18.76
CA GLY A 96 4.52 5.30 19.22
C GLY A 96 3.17 5.45 18.54
N THR A 97 2.71 6.68 18.41
CA THR A 97 1.49 7.03 17.70
C THR A 97 1.78 7.29 16.22
N LEU A 98 1.03 6.62 15.35
CA LEU A 98 0.95 6.95 13.95
C LEU A 98 -0.26 7.86 13.70
N ASP A 99 0.00 9.17 13.54
CA ASP A 99 -1.04 10.15 13.23
C ASP A 99 -1.22 10.26 11.71
N ASN A 100 -2.30 9.68 11.20
CA ASN A 100 -2.59 9.67 9.77
C ASN A 100 -3.51 10.83 9.38
N GLN A 101 -2.94 11.97 9.03
CA GLN A 101 -3.69 13.11 8.47
C GLN A 101 -3.80 13.04 6.94
N GLY A 102 -3.05 12.14 6.29
CA GLY A 102 -3.03 11.92 4.85
C GLY A 102 -3.75 10.64 4.44
N THR A 103 -3.09 9.87 3.60
CA THR A 103 -3.56 8.57 3.14
C THR A 103 -2.50 7.51 3.40
N ILE A 104 -2.88 6.37 3.98
CA ILE A 104 -2.03 5.19 4.06
C ILE A 104 -2.69 4.08 3.26
N TYR A 105 -1.95 3.51 2.31
CA TYR A 105 -2.34 2.31 1.60
C TYR A 105 -1.36 1.19 1.90
N SER A 106 -1.83 0.13 2.54
CA SER A 106 -0.98 -0.97 2.98
C SER A 106 -1.36 -2.30 2.31
N LYS A 107 -0.40 -2.87 1.59
CA LYS A 107 -0.39 -4.27 1.14
C LYS A 107 0.52 -5.13 2.03
N GLY A 108 1.42 -4.51 2.75
CA GLY A 108 2.31 -5.12 3.72
C GLY A 108 1.80 -5.05 5.15
N ALA A 109 2.67 -5.33 6.13
CA ALA A 109 2.30 -5.27 7.54
C ALA A 109 2.43 -3.83 8.09
N LEU A 110 1.42 -3.38 8.84
CA LEU A 110 1.46 -2.12 9.59
C LEU A 110 1.07 -2.38 11.03
N THR A 111 1.96 -2.02 11.94
CA THR A 111 1.74 -2.10 13.40
C THR A 111 2.10 -0.76 14.03
N ALA A 112 1.28 -0.25 14.94
CA ALA A 112 1.58 0.91 15.76
C ALA A 112 0.99 0.71 17.15
N ASN A 113 1.55 1.37 18.17
CA ASN A 113 0.95 1.36 19.50
C ASN A 113 -0.43 2.03 19.47
N GLN A 114 -0.57 3.07 18.65
CA GLN A 114 -1.84 3.74 18.38
C GLN A 114 -1.84 4.27 16.95
N ILE A 115 -2.99 4.19 16.28
CA ILE A 115 -3.23 4.85 14.99
C ILE A 115 -4.37 5.84 15.19
N THR A 116 -4.14 7.10 14.82
CA THR A 116 -5.11 8.20 14.91
C THR A 116 -5.35 8.82 13.53
N GLY A 117 -6.39 9.62 13.40
CA GLY A 117 -6.71 10.32 12.16
C GLY A 117 -7.45 9.46 11.13
N ASN A 118 -7.03 9.55 9.87
CA ASN A 118 -7.70 8.90 8.76
C ASN A 118 -7.51 7.37 8.77
N THR A 119 -8.50 6.65 8.25
CA THR A 119 -8.47 5.19 8.14
C THR A 119 -7.33 4.70 7.22
N VAL A 120 -6.68 3.63 7.62
CA VAL A 120 -5.70 2.93 6.77
C VAL A 120 -6.43 2.07 5.76
N THR A 121 -6.13 2.26 4.48
CA THR A 121 -6.64 1.42 3.41
C THR A 121 -5.77 0.18 3.27
N LYS A 122 -6.38 -1.02 3.39
CA LYS A 122 -5.71 -2.31 3.20
C LYS A 122 -6.40 -3.10 2.10
N ASP A 123 -5.66 -3.97 1.45
CA ASP A 123 -6.28 -5.02 0.65
C ASP A 123 -6.89 -6.06 1.61
N LYS A 124 -8.11 -6.48 1.33
CA LYS A 124 -8.87 -7.41 2.19
C LYS A 124 -9.15 -8.74 1.54
N VAL A 125 -9.02 -8.79 0.23
CA VAL A 125 -9.35 -9.96 -0.58
C VAL A 125 -8.28 -10.18 -1.64
N ASP A 126 -7.87 -11.43 -1.83
CA ASP A 126 -7.03 -11.85 -2.94
C ASP A 126 -7.85 -12.76 -3.87
N LEU A 127 -7.72 -12.56 -5.17
CA LEU A 127 -8.25 -13.45 -6.19
C LEU A 127 -7.08 -13.95 -7.06
N ASN A 128 -6.80 -15.24 -6.99
CA ASN A 128 -5.77 -15.90 -7.81
C ASN A 128 -4.39 -15.21 -7.74
N GLY A 129 -4.00 -14.68 -6.56
CA GLY A 129 -2.73 -13.98 -6.36
C GLY A 129 -2.77 -12.47 -6.64
N THR A 130 -3.93 -11.92 -7.02
CA THR A 130 -4.12 -10.48 -7.18
C THR A 130 -4.97 -9.92 -6.04
N SER A 131 -4.44 -8.93 -5.31
CA SER A 131 -5.10 -8.38 -4.15
C SER A 131 -6.04 -7.20 -4.50
N TYR A 132 -7.16 -7.14 -3.79
CA TYR A 132 -8.22 -6.15 -3.94
C TYR A 132 -8.60 -5.55 -2.58
N LYS A 133 -9.04 -4.30 -2.58
CA LYS A 133 -9.44 -3.58 -1.37
C LYS A 133 -10.74 -4.10 -0.77
N THR A 134 -11.63 -4.60 -1.63
CA THR A 134 -12.97 -5.02 -1.23
C THR A 134 -13.39 -6.32 -1.89
N TRP A 135 -14.37 -6.99 -1.27
CA TRP A 135 -15.06 -8.14 -1.85
C TRP A 135 -15.67 -7.82 -3.22
N ALA A 136 -16.30 -6.65 -3.36
CA ALA A 136 -16.95 -6.25 -4.60
C ALA A 136 -15.96 -6.11 -5.76
N GLU A 137 -14.77 -5.54 -5.52
CA GLU A 137 -13.72 -5.46 -6.55
C GLU A 137 -13.23 -6.84 -6.97
N ALA A 138 -12.97 -7.74 -6.01
CA ALA A 138 -12.52 -9.10 -6.29
C ALA A 138 -13.58 -9.91 -7.08
N THR A 139 -14.85 -9.82 -6.70
CA THR A 139 -15.94 -10.54 -7.39
C THR A 139 -16.22 -9.96 -8.78
N ALA A 140 -16.06 -8.65 -8.98
CA ALA A 140 -16.13 -8.04 -10.32
C ALA A 140 -14.99 -8.54 -11.22
N ALA A 141 -13.76 -8.64 -10.70
CA ALA A 141 -12.62 -9.20 -11.42
C ALA A 141 -12.81 -10.69 -11.74
N LEU A 142 -13.42 -11.46 -10.82
CA LEU A 142 -13.74 -12.88 -11.02
C LEU A 142 -14.64 -13.09 -12.25
N ALA A 143 -15.54 -12.19 -12.54
CA ALA A 143 -16.41 -12.28 -13.72
C ALA A 143 -15.61 -12.40 -15.04
N GLY A 144 -14.47 -11.71 -15.13
CA GLY A 144 -13.55 -11.76 -16.28
C GLY A 144 -12.47 -12.86 -16.19
N SER A 145 -12.37 -13.62 -15.10
CA SER A 145 -11.33 -14.63 -14.95
C SER A 145 -11.50 -15.78 -15.94
N GLU A 146 -10.38 -16.19 -16.57
CA GLU A 146 -10.32 -17.37 -17.46
C GLU A 146 -9.66 -18.57 -16.77
N GLU A 147 -9.31 -18.43 -15.49
CA GLU A 147 -8.68 -19.50 -14.72
C GLU A 147 -9.62 -20.70 -14.54
N PRO A 148 -9.12 -21.93 -14.70
CA PRO A 148 -9.92 -23.14 -14.55
C PRO A 148 -10.41 -23.37 -13.11
N ILE A 149 -9.66 -22.85 -12.14
CA ILE A 149 -10.00 -22.87 -10.71
C ILE A 149 -9.77 -21.47 -10.17
N ASN A 150 -10.81 -20.86 -9.62
CA ASN A 150 -10.71 -19.56 -8.98
C ASN A 150 -10.64 -19.74 -7.47
N ILE A 151 -9.70 -19.01 -6.84
CA ILE A 151 -9.51 -19.00 -5.39
C ILE A 151 -9.63 -17.56 -4.91
N ILE A 152 -10.60 -17.31 -4.04
CA ILE A 152 -10.73 -16.06 -3.29
C ILE A 152 -10.18 -16.31 -1.89
N THR A 153 -9.15 -15.56 -1.50
CA THR A 153 -8.55 -15.62 -0.16
C THR A 153 -8.88 -14.35 0.61
N LEU A 154 -9.50 -14.47 1.78
CA LEU A 154 -9.69 -13.34 2.67
C LEU A 154 -8.36 -13.00 3.36
N LEU A 155 -7.91 -11.78 3.21
CA LEU A 155 -6.73 -11.23 3.87
C LEU A 155 -7.10 -10.54 5.19
N ASP A 156 -8.36 -10.12 5.33
CA ASP A 156 -8.97 -9.55 6.52
C ASP A 156 -10.44 -9.97 6.61
N ASP A 157 -11.10 -9.70 7.74
CA ASP A 157 -12.53 -9.87 7.85
C ASP A 157 -13.24 -8.95 6.83
N GLU A 158 -14.26 -9.49 6.14
CA GLU A 158 -14.89 -8.80 5.03
C GLU A 158 -16.40 -9.02 5.02
N THR A 159 -17.11 -8.11 4.38
CA THR A 159 -18.54 -8.20 4.15
C THR A 159 -18.82 -8.41 2.67
N ALA A 160 -19.41 -9.57 2.35
CA ALA A 160 -19.85 -9.86 1.00
C ALA A 160 -21.16 -9.11 0.71
N THR A 161 -21.13 -8.23 -0.28
CA THR A 161 -22.27 -7.46 -0.76
C THR A 161 -22.86 -8.03 -2.06
N SER A 162 -22.22 -9.07 -2.61
CA SER A 162 -22.62 -9.77 -3.85
C SER A 162 -22.14 -11.21 -3.79
N THR A 163 -22.80 -12.10 -4.51
CA THR A 163 -22.34 -13.47 -4.70
C THR A 163 -21.30 -13.55 -5.82
N PRO A 164 -20.31 -14.44 -5.72
CA PRO A 164 -19.39 -14.71 -6.80
C PRO A 164 -20.13 -15.14 -8.09
N PRO A 165 -19.81 -14.54 -9.24
CA PRO A 165 -20.51 -14.84 -10.50
C PRO A 165 -20.03 -16.13 -11.17
N LYS A 166 -18.92 -16.72 -10.68
CA LYS A 166 -18.33 -17.97 -11.19
C LYS A 166 -18.01 -18.91 -10.02
N PRO A 167 -17.90 -20.23 -10.28
CA PRO A 167 -17.45 -21.18 -9.27
C PRO A 167 -16.09 -20.78 -8.70
N CYS A 168 -15.97 -20.81 -7.38
CA CYS A 168 -14.70 -20.50 -6.71
C CYS A 168 -14.59 -21.21 -5.36
N ILE A 169 -13.35 -21.30 -4.89
CA ILE A 169 -12.99 -21.70 -3.54
C ILE A 169 -12.79 -20.41 -2.73
N ILE A 170 -13.45 -20.29 -1.60
CA ILE A 170 -13.28 -19.16 -0.69
C ILE A 170 -12.55 -19.67 0.55
N THR A 171 -11.41 -19.07 0.86
CA THR A 171 -10.56 -19.43 2.01
C THR A 171 -10.12 -18.17 2.75
N GLY A 172 -9.60 -18.29 3.98
CA GLY A 172 -9.24 -17.09 4.74
C GLY A 172 -8.53 -17.35 6.06
N ASP A 173 -8.05 -18.56 6.29
CA ASP A 173 -7.27 -18.90 7.50
C ASP A 173 -7.89 -18.34 8.80
N GLY A 174 -9.17 -18.64 9.02
CA GLY A 174 -9.92 -18.22 10.20
C GLY A 174 -10.52 -16.82 10.13
N LYS A 175 -10.39 -16.10 9.01
CA LYS A 175 -11.08 -14.83 8.77
C LYS A 175 -12.57 -15.04 8.64
N THR A 176 -13.34 -13.98 8.87
CA THR A 176 -14.80 -13.97 8.82
C THR A 176 -15.27 -13.34 7.51
N LEU A 177 -16.18 -14.04 6.82
CA LEU A 177 -16.95 -13.49 5.70
C LEU A 177 -18.40 -13.31 6.15
N THR A 178 -18.81 -12.08 6.33
CA THR A 178 -20.21 -11.75 6.68
C THR A 178 -20.99 -11.44 5.41
N TYR A 179 -22.13 -12.07 5.22
CA TYR A 179 -23.04 -11.74 4.13
C TYR A 179 -24.04 -10.66 4.55
N ALA A 180 -24.15 -9.61 3.74
CA ALA A 180 -25.12 -8.54 3.97
C ALA A 180 -26.46 -8.90 3.32
N GLY A 181 -27.40 -9.36 4.11
CA GLY A 181 -28.76 -9.73 3.66
C GLY A 181 -28.85 -11.11 3.01
N ASP A 182 -29.97 -11.34 2.32
CA ASP A 182 -30.20 -12.57 1.59
C ASP A 182 -29.49 -12.52 0.23
N LEU A 183 -28.53 -13.41 0.03
CA LEU A 183 -27.79 -13.51 -1.22
C LEU A 183 -28.16 -14.79 -1.95
N GLU A 184 -28.63 -14.66 -3.18
CA GLU A 184 -28.87 -15.80 -4.07
C GLU A 184 -27.54 -16.30 -4.64
N LEU A 185 -27.21 -17.57 -4.45
CA LEU A 185 -26.01 -18.17 -5.01
C LEU A 185 -26.15 -18.35 -6.51
N GLN A 186 -25.29 -17.68 -7.25
CA GLN A 186 -25.25 -17.75 -8.71
C GLN A 186 -24.30 -18.83 -9.23
N ALA A 187 -23.42 -19.37 -8.37
CA ALA A 187 -22.42 -20.36 -8.74
C ALA A 187 -22.09 -21.29 -7.56
N ALA A 188 -21.44 -22.41 -7.86
CA ALA A 188 -20.97 -23.32 -6.83
C ALA A 188 -19.82 -22.70 -6.02
N LEU A 189 -19.97 -22.65 -4.69
CA LEU A 189 -18.97 -22.13 -3.78
C LEU A 189 -18.44 -23.25 -2.88
N THR A 190 -17.14 -23.25 -2.66
CA THR A 190 -16.48 -24.13 -1.68
C THR A 190 -15.81 -23.27 -0.63
N PHE A 191 -16.16 -23.47 0.64
CA PHE A 191 -15.59 -22.72 1.76
C PHE A 191 -14.52 -23.56 2.46
N LYS A 192 -13.35 -22.98 2.72
CA LYS A 192 -12.24 -23.62 3.43
C LYS A 192 -11.66 -22.67 4.47
N SER A 193 -11.56 -23.12 5.73
CA SER A 193 -10.87 -22.41 6.80
C SER A 193 -11.31 -20.95 6.98
N ILE A 194 -12.60 -20.67 6.82
CA ILE A 194 -13.22 -19.36 7.07
C ILE A 194 -14.38 -19.50 8.05
N LYS A 195 -14.76 -18.40 8.67
CA LYS A 195 -15.99 -18.25 9.45
C LYS A 195 -17.05 -17.56 8.60
N LEU A 196 -18.29 -18.02 8.70
CA LEU A 196 -19.47 -17.43 8.05
C LEU A 196 -20.37 -16.79 9.09
#